data_8e10e6c6ba35c568872ac4931242c9ca
#
_entry.id   8e10e6c6ba35c568872ac4931242c9ca
#
_cell.length_a   1.000
_cell.length_b   1.000
_cell.length_c   1.000
_cell.angle_alpha   90.00
_cell.angle_beta   90.00
_cell.angle_gamma   90.00
#
_symmetry.space_group_name_H-M   'P 1'
#
loop_
_entity.id
_entity.type
_entity.pdbx_description
1 polymer ?
#
loop_
_entity_poly.entity_id
_entity_poly.type
_entity_poly.pdbx_seq_one_letter_code
_entity_poly.pdbx_strand_id
1 'polypeptide(L)'
;MTDLNYPPTRRGFLLATTALALGGCGGGNLIGPPSPAPQIYALNPPAPVALDAPQVGWQLVVAVPIAPAVLDTDRIALERAPNAMDYYANSQWTDRLPSLVQALLVATFERSGKITAVGRETAGLRPDYVLETEIQDFEAFYAVIDTPPKIRVKLVAKLLAASSHEVAGSVEVSHEAQAAANDMTNITAAFAHAANAAVREVAVWALRTGRSR
;
A
#
# COMPACT_ATOMS: atom_id res chain seq x y z
N MET A 1 -23.06 26.18 -105.35
CA MET A 1 -23.93 27.21 -104.79
C MET A 1 -24.59 26.63 -103.59
N THR A 2 -23.97 26.72 -102.47
CA THR A 2 -24.61 26.66 -101.19
C THR A 2 -23.54 26.70 -100.09
N ASP A 3 -23.52 27.86 -99.46
CA ASP A 3 -22.59 28.12 -98.40
C ASP A 3 -22.97 27.34 -97.14
N LEU A 4 -22.03 26.60 -96.60
CA LEU A 4 -22.14 25.96 -95.28
C LEU A 4 -21.48 26.85 -94.25
N ASN A 5 -22.28 27.55 -93.51
CA ASN A 5 -21.89 28.37 -92.36
C ASN A 5 -21.86 27.50 -91.13
N TYR A 6 -20.68 27.27 -90.55
CA TYR A 6 -20.47 26.49 -89.31
C TYR A 6 -20.14 27.42 -88.19
N PRO A 7 -20.92 27.44 -87.12
CA PRO A 7 -20.60 28.32 -85.93
C PRO A 7 -19.55 27.65 -85.07
N PRO A 8 -18.67 28.44 -84.38
CA PRO A 8 -17.64 27.94 -83.54
C PRO A 8 -18.22 27.52 -82.15
N THR A 9 -18.02 26.27 -81.81
CA THR A 9 -18.30 25.73 -80.51
C THR A 9 -17.39 26.35 -79.42
N ARG A 10 -17.94 27.18 -78.55
CA ARG A 10 -17.29 27.64 -77.35
C ARG A 10 -17.23 26.47 -76.33
N ARG A 11 -16.04 25.92 -76.22
CA ARG A 11 -15.72 25.02 -75.08
C ARG A 11 -15.68 25.86 -73.78
N GLY A 12 -16.79 25.85 -73.07
CA GLY A 12 -16.81 26.34 -71.67
C GLY A 12 -16.07 25.35 -70.79
N PHE A 13 -14.93 25.81 -70.24
CA PHE A 13 -14.17 25.10 -69.27
C PHE A 13 -14.84 25.37 -67.91
N LEU A 14 -15.68 24.43 -67.43
CA LEU A 14 -16.22 24.44 -66.10
C LEU A 14 -15.13 23.87 -65.15
N LEU A 15 -14.40 24.76 -64.52
CA LEU A 15 -13.57 24.44 -63.34
C LEU A 15 -14.52 24.16 -62.16
N ALA A 16 -14.79 22.87 -61.95
CA ALA A 16 -15.41 22.42 -60.72
C ALA A 16 -14.39 22.51 -59.60
N THR A 17 -14.45 23.57 -58.80
CA THR A 17 -13.75 23.69 -57.52
C THR A 17 -14.42 22.76 -56.53
N THR A 18 -13.88 21.54 -56.38
CA THR A 18 -14.18 20.64 -55.30
C THR A 18 -13.57 21.21 -54.01
N ALA A 19 -14.35 21.94 -53.21
CA ALA A 19 -14.01 22.29 -51.83
C ALA A 19 -13.99 20.98 -51.03
N LEU A 20 -12.79 20.44 -50.76
CA LEU A 20 -12.58 19.46 -49.72
C LEU A 20 -12.88 20.17 -48.37
N ALA A 21 -14.09 19.99 -47.86
CA ALA A 21 -14.38 20.21 -46.46
C ALA A 21 -13.59 19.16 -45.66
N LEU A 22 -12.38 19.51 -45.22
CA LEU A 22 -11.73 18.81 -44.13
C LEU A 22 -12.63 19.02 -42.92
N GLY A 23 -13.58 18.11 -42.74
CA GLY A 23 -14.30 17.96 -41.49
C GLY A 23 -13.27 17.78 -40.40
N GLY A 24 -13.03 18.83 -39.62
CA GLY A 24 -12.23 18.73 -38.39
C GLY A 24 -12.79 17.60 -37.56
N CYS A 25 -12.05 16.53 -37.43
CA CYS A 25 -12.22 15.63 -36.31
C CYS A 25 -12.07 16.48 -35.06
N GLY A 26 -13.19 16.99 -34.56
CA GLY A 26 -13.28 17.48 -33.20
C GLY A 26 -12.88 16.30 -32.33
N GLY A 27 -11.60 16.25 -31.99
CA GLY A 27 -11.10 15.40 -30.92
C GLY A 27 -11.84 15.84 -29.66
N GLY A 28 -13.04 15.31 -29.48
CA GLY A 28 -13.74 15.41 -28.21
C GLY A 28 -12.74 14.96 -27.16
N ASN A 29 -12.55 15.78 -26.16
CA ASN A 29 -11.70 15.53 -25.01
C ASN A 29 -12.11 14.19 -24.38
N LEU A 30 -11.59 13.05 -24.92
CA LEU A 30 -11.79 11.70 -24.37
C LEU A 30 -10.99 11.54 -23.05
N ILE A 31 -10.15 12.53 -22.74
CA ILE A 31 -9.48 12.63 -21.46
C ILE A 31 -10.41 13.49 -20.60
N GLY A 32 -11.18 12.85 -19.73
CA GLY A 32 -11.92 13.53 -18.67
C GLY A 32 -10.97 14.45 -17.88
N PRO A 33 -11.49 15.37 -17.09
CA PRO A 33 -10.65 16.22 -16.25
C PRO A 33 -9.69 15.32 -15.47
N PRO A 34 -8.40 15.67 -15.37
CA PRO A 34 -7.43 14.87 -14.65
C PRO A 34 -7.97 14.61 -13.22
N SER A 35 -8.07 13.34 -12.85
CA SER A 35 -8.40 13.00 -11.46
C SER A 35 -7.39 13.69 -10.54
N PRO A 36 -7.84 14.30 -9.46
CA PRO A 36 -6.91 14.90 -8.49
C PRO A 36 -5.91 13.83 -8.03
N ALA A 37 -4.65 14.21 -7.88
CA ALA A 37 -3.62 13.30 -7.38
C ALA A 37 -4.05 12.74 -6.01
N PRO A 38 -3.81 11.45 -5.76
CA PRO A 38 -4.17 10.84 -4.48
C PRO A 38 -3.41 11.51 -3.34
N GLN A 39 -4.07 11.65 -2.20
CA GLN A 39 -3.43 12.08 -0.97
C GLN A 39 -2.63 10.91 -0.37
N ILE A 40 -1.37 11.18 -0.04
CA ILE A 40 -0.44 10.16 0.46
C ILE A 40 -0.39 10.23 1.98
N TYR A 41 -0.53 9.06 2.61
CA TYR A 41 -0.50 8.89 4.06
C TYR A 41 0.67 8.00 4.48
N ALA A 42 1.32 8.33 5.59
CA ALA A 42 2.42 7.56 6.15
C ALA A 42 2.00 6.85 7.44
N LEU A 43 2.51 5.64 7.64
CA LEU A 43 2.49 4.98 8.94
C LEU A 43 3.79 5.30 9.65
N ASN A 44 3.71 6.23 10.59
CA ASN A 44 4.89 6.63 11.36
C ASN A 44 5.15 5.63 12.50
N PRO A 45 6.43 5.23 12.68
CA PRO A 45 6.79 4.39 13.81
C PRO A 45 6.48 5.10 15.14
N PRO A 46 6.13 4.34 16.20
CA PRO A 46 5.81 4.92 17.49
C PRO A 46 6.97 5.74 18.04
N ALA A 47 6.67 6.70 18.90
CA ALA A 47 7.70 7.35 19.71
C ALA A 47 8.50 6.28 20.48
N PRO A 48 9.80 6.52 20.77
CA PRO A 48 10.58 5.60 21.58
C PRO A 48 9.85 5.28 22.88
N VAL A 49 9.48 4.01 23.05
CA VAL A 49 8.84 3.51 24.28
C VAL A 49 9.64 2.33 24.75
N ALA A 50 9.98 2.32 26.03
CA ALA A 50 10.60 1.17 26.64
C ALA A 50 9.71 -0.07 26.44
N LEU A 51 10.25 -1.09 25.78
CA LEU A 51 9.59 -2.38 25.67
C LEU A 51 9.84 -3.16 26.98
N ASP A 52 8.79 -3.77 27.50
CA ASP A 52 8.91 -4.74 28.60
C ASP A 52 9.46 -6.05 28.06
N ALA A 53 10.75 -6.06 27.73
CA ALA A 53 11.45 -7.20 27.14
C ALA A 53 12.92 -7.21 27.61
N PRO A 54 13.58 -8.38 27.63
CA PRO A 54 14.99 -8.48 27.94
C PRO A 54 15.84 -7.76 26.89
N GLN A 55 17.03 -7.34 27.30
CA GLN A 55 18.07 -6.95 26.36
C GLN A 55 18.72 -8.22 25.83
N VAL A 56 18.92 -8.28 24.50
CA VAL A 56 19.44 -9.46 23.82
C VAL A 56 20.71 -9.17 23.05
N GLY A 57 21.62 -10.15 23.01
CA GLY A 57 22.91 -10.04 22.32
C GLY A 57 22.92 -10.54 20.88
N TRP A 58 21.78 -11.05 20.38
CA TRP A 58 21.66 -11.61 19.03
C TRP A 58 21.21 -10.55 18.00
N GLN A 59 21.35 -10.90 16.72
CA GLN A 59 21.03 -10.04 15.58
C GLN A 59 19.79 -10.57 14.84
N LEU A 60 18.97 -9.65 14.33
CA LEU A 60 17.71 -9.95 13.66
C LEU A 60 17.68 -9.41 12.22
N VAL A 61 17.25 -10.24 11.30
CA VAL A 61 16.76 -9.76 10.01
C VAL A 61 15.24 -9.84 10.00
N VAL A 62 14.59 -8.76 9.64
CA VAL A 62 13.15 -8.71 9.40
C VAL A 62 12.93 -8.92 7.91
N ALA A 63 12.33 -10.05 7.56
CA ALA A 63 11.94 -10.34 6.18
C ALA A 63 10.79 -9.42 5.74
N VAL A 64 10.65 -9.23 4.42
CA VAL A 64 9.48 -8.53 3.88
C VAL A 64 8.23 -9.34 4.22
N PRO A 65 7.25 -8.76 4.94
CA PRO A 65 6.01 -9.47 5.25
C PRO A 65 5.28 -9.93 4.00
N ILE A 66 4.65 -11.10 4.07
CA ILE A 66 3.71 -11.55 3.04
C ILE A 66 2.31 -11.07 3.37
N ALA A 67 1.51 -10.81 2.33
CA ALA A 67 0.14 -10.38 2.47
C ALA A 67 -0.72 -10.96 1.34
N PRO A 68 -2.05 -11.12 1.53
CA PRO A 68 -2.97 -11.38 0.44
C PRO A 68 -2.88 -10.28 -0.63
N ALA A 69 -3.12 -10.61 -1.89
CA ALA A 69 -2.99 -9.66 -3.01
C ALA A 69 -3.81 -8.37 -2.82
N VAL A 70 -4.95 -8.46 -2.14
CA VAL A 70 -5.79 -7.30 -1.82
C VAL A 70 -5.12 -6.33 -0.82
N LEU A 71 -4.20 -6.80 0.01
CA LEU A 71 -3.44 -6.00 0.96
C LEU A 71 -2.02 -5.68 0.46
N ASP A 72 -1.51 -6.43 -0.53
CA ASP A 72 -0.17 -6.22 -1.09
C ASP A 72 -0.16 -5.07 -2.12
N THR A 73 -0.53 -3.90 -1.67
CA THR A 73 -0.69 -2.68 -2.46
C THR A 73 -0.40 -1.44 -1.60
N ASP A 74 -0.26 -0.30 -2.24
CA ASP A 74 -0.22 1.02 -1.59
C ASP A 74 -1.61 1.61 -1.32
N ARG A 75 -2.68 0.94 -1.74
CA ARG A 75 -4.06 1.40 -1.51
C ARG A 75 -4.49 1.11 -0.07
N ILE A 76 -5.29 2.02 0.50
CA ILE A 76 -5.82 1.87 1.85
C ILE A 76 -7.10 1.04 1.79
N ALA A 77 -7.04 -0.18 2.35
CA ALA A 77 -8.13 -1.15 2.28
C ALA A 77 -9.26 -0.84 3.27
N LEU A 78 -10.48 -1.16 2.86
CA LEU A 78 -11.68 -1.10 3.71
C LEU A 78 -12.63 -2.26 3.41
N GLU A 79 -13.45 -2.63 4.38
CA GLU A 79 -14.53 -3.62 4.26
C GLU A 79 -15.85 -2.96 4.65
N ARG A 80 -16.79 -2.87 3.69
CA ARG A 80 -18.13 -2.26 3.90
C ARG A 80 -19.25 -3.27 4.07
N ALA A 81 -19.01 -4.51 3.71
CA ALA A 81 -19.93 -5.62 3.87
C ALA A 81 -19.11 -6.89 4.06
N PRO A 82 -19.65 -7.94 4.67
CA PRO A 82 -18.95 -9.19 4.86
C PRO A 82 -18.32 -9.72 3.56
N ASN A 83 -17.01 -9.98 3.58
CA ASN A 83 -16.22 -10.46 2.44
C ASN A 83 -16.16 -9.49 1.23
N ALA A 84 -16.51 -8.23 1.40
CA ALA A 84 -16.45 -7.21 0.34
C ALA A 84 -15.37 -6.18 0.62
N MET A 85 -14.18 -6.46 0.13
CA MET A 85 -13.02 -5.56 0.21
C MET A 85 -13.09 -4.50 -0.88
N ASP A 86 -12.76 -3.27 -0.52
CA ASP A 86 -12.66 -2.10 -1.39
C ASP A 86 -11.47 -1.23 -0.92
N TYR A 87 -11.32 -0.05 -1.52
CA TYR A 87 -10.25 0.87 -1.15
C TYR A 87 -10.76 2.31 -1.08
N TYR A 88 -10.17 3.11 -0.21
CA TYR A 88 -10.45 4.54 -0.17
C TYR A 88 -10.05 5.21 -1.48
N ALA A 89 -10.99 5.95 -2.07
CA ALA A 89 -10.73 6.74 -3.26
C ALA A 89 -9.74 7.89 -2.96
N ASN A 90 -8.89 8.21 -3.93
CA ASN A 90 -7.93 9.34 -3.85
C ASN A 90 -7.05 9.35 -2.59
N SER A 91 -6.78 8.16 -2.02
CA SER A 91 -5.98 8.02 -0.81
C SER A 91 -5.09 6.79 -0.93
N GLN A 92 -3.82 6.93 -0.58
CA GLN A 92 -2.87 5.82 -0.63
C GLN A 92 -1.81 5.94 0.46
N TRP A 93 -1.18 4.84 0.76
CA TRP A 93 0.01 4.79 1.59
C TRP A 93 1.24 5.33 0.85
N THR A 94 2.30 5.67 1.59
CA THR A 94 3.61 6.09 1.02
C THR A 94 4.34 4.97 0.29
N ASP A 95 4.03 3.71 0.56
CA ASP A 95 4.63 2.51 -0.03
C ASP A 95 3.63 1.35 0.06
N ARG A 96 3.96 0.21 -0.56
CA ARG A 96 3.16 -1.02 -0.40
C ARG A 96 3.11 -1.45 1.05
N LEU A 97 1.97 -1.93 1.49
CA LEU A 97 1.73 -2.28 2.88
C LEU A 97 2.79 -3.23 3.50
N PRO A 98 3.26 -4.29 2.82
CA PRO A 98 4.34 -5.13 3.35
C PRO A 98 5.62 -4.34 3.68
N SER A 99 6.02 -3.41 2.81
CA SER A 99 7.21 -2.56 3.03
C SER A 99 7.02 -1.64 4.23
N LEU A 100 5.82 -1.09 4.41
CA LEU A 100 5.49 -0.23 5.56
C LEU A 100 5.53 -1.01 6.87
N VAL A 101 4.95 -2.20 6.91
CA VAL A 101 4.96 -3.06 8.11
C VAL A 101 6.38 -3.50 8.44
N GLN A 102 7.20 -3.86 7.43
CA GLN A 102 8.62 -4.13 7.64
C GLN A 102 9.35 -2.94 8.26
N ALA A 103 9.13 -1.74 7.73
CA ALA A 103 9.74 -0.52 8.24
C ALA A 103 9.33 -0.23 9.69
N LEU A 104 8.04 -0.45 10.03
CA LEU A 104 7.54 -0.30 11.40
C LEU A 104 8.20 -1.31 12.35
N LEU A 105 8.32 -2.58 11.95
CA LEU A 105 8.98 -3.62 12.74
C LEU A 105 10.44 -3.26 13.00
N VAL A 106 11.22 -2.96 11.95
CA VAL A 106 12.64 -2.58 12.08
C VAL A 106 12.78 -1.38 13.01
N ALA A 107 12.02 -0.30 12.79
CA ALA A 107 12.08 0.89 13.62
C ALA A 107 11.67 0.63 15.07
N THR A 108 10.74 -0.29 15.32
CA THR A 108 10.31 -0.67 16.67
C THR A 108 11.44 -1.37 17.43
N PHE A 109 12.13 -2.31 16.79
CA PHE A 109 13.28 -2.97 17.38
C PHE A 109 14.44 -2.00 17.63
N GLU A 110 14.82 -1.18 16.63
CA GLU A 110 15.88 -0.18 16.75
C GLU A 110 15.63 0.78 17.92
N ARG A 111 14.42 1.35 17.98
CA ARG A 111 14.04 2.33 18.99
C ARG A 111 13.87 1.73 20.38
N SER A 112 13.72 0.42 20.50
CA SER A 112 13.66 -0.27 21.79
C SER A 112 14.99 -0.25 22.53
N GLY A 113 16.11 -0.18 21.81
CA GLY A 113 17.46 -0.33 22.37
C GLY A 113 17.71 -1.69 23.02
N LYS A 114 16.85 -2.69 22.76
CA LYS A 114 16.88 -4.01 23.41
C LYS A 114 17.62 -5.08 22.60
N ILE A 115 18.06 -4.76 21.39
CA ILE A 115 18.70 -5.70 20.46
C ILE A 115 20.03 -5.14 19.97
N THR A 116 21.04 -6.01 19.77
CA THR A 116 22.36 -5.60 19.30
C THR A 116 22.33 -5.03 17.90
N ALA A 117 21.63 -5.70 16.97
CA ALA A 117 21.45 -5.22 15.61
C ALA A 117 20.14 -5.77 15.03
N VAL A 118 19.47 -4.96 14.25
CA VAL A 118 18.31 -5.34 13.45
C VAL A 118 18.39 -4.65 12.10
N GLY A 119 17.89 -5.30 11.06
CA GLY A 119 17.86 -4.72 9.72
C GLY A 119 16.98 -5.50 8.78
N ARG A 120 16.88 -4.99 7.55
CA ARG A 120 16.26 -5.68 6.44
C ARG A 120 17.24 -6.70 5.84
N GLU A 121 16.75 -7.59 5.00
CA GLU A 121 17.58 -8.58 4.28
C GLU A 121 18.74 -7.93 3.50
N THR A 122 18.55 -6.71 3.02
CA THR A 122 19.57 -5.93 2.27
C THR A 122 20.67 -5.32 3.16
N ALA A 123 20.56 -5.39 4.48
CA ALA A 123 21.50 -4.75 5.40
C ALA A 123 22.86 -5.48 5.52
N GLY A 124 23.02 -6.65 4.89
CA GLY A 124 24.26 -7.43 4.94
C GLY A 124 24.62 -7.97 6.33
N LEU A 125 23.65 -8.02 7.25
CA LEU A 125 23.82 -8.61 8.57
C LEU A 125 24.04 -10.13 8.48
N ARG A 126 24.72 -10.69 9.48
CA ARG A 126 24.72 -12.13 9.74
C ARG A 126 23.77 -12.40 10.90
N PRO A 127 22.50 -12.65 10.61
CA PRO A 127 21.50 -12.73 11.65
C PRO A 127 21.62 -14.06 12.43
N ASP A 128 21.28 -14.01 13.70
CA ASP A 128 20.99 -15.20 14.50
C ASP A 128 19.55 -15.68 14.26
N TYR A 129 18.65 -14.74 14.00
CA TYR A 129 17.24 -14.98 13.73
C TYR A 129 16.72 -14.20 12.53
N VAL A 130 15.73 -14.80 11.87
CA VAL A 130 14.90 -14.15 10.86
C VAL A 130 13.47 -14.05 11.38
N LEU A 131 12.88 -12.86 11.33
CA LEU A 131 11.48 -12.63 11.62
C LEU A 131 10.70 -12.66 10.31
N GLU A 132 9.88 -13.67 10.12
CA GLU A 132 8.89 -13.75 9.06
C GLU A 132 7.55 -13.29 9.60
N THR A 133 6.82 -12.50 8.82
CA THR A 133 5.52 -11.96 9.21
C THR A 133 4.52 -12.12 8.07
N GLU A 134 3.31 -12.51 8.41
CA GLU A 134 2.15 -12.55 7.51
C GLU A 134 1.13 -11.52 7.98
N ILE A 135 0.69 -10.67 7.07
CA ILE A 135 -0.37 -9.68 7.29
C ILE A 135 -1.69 -10.37 6.92
N GLN A 136 -2.54 -10.64 7.89
CA GLN A 136 -3.85 -11.27 7.66
C GLN A 136 -4.94 -10.24 7.51
N ASP A 137 -5.00 -9.26 8.42
CA ASP A 137 -5.96 -8.14 8.36
C ASP A 137 -5.21 -6.81 8.45
N PHE A 138 -5.58 -5.86 7.63
CA PHE A 138 -5.11 -4.47 7.69
C PHE A 138 -6.08 -3.56 6.94
N GLU A 139 -7.28 -3.39 7.50
CA GLU A 139 -8.36 -2.67 6.84
C GLU A 139 -9.22 -1.88 7.83
N ALA A 140 -9.99 -0.95 7.27
CA ALA A 140 -11.04 -0.23 7.97
C ALA A 140 -12.36 -0.99 7.83
N PHE A 141 -12.90 -1.52 8.90
CA PHE A 141 -14.16 -2.25 8.94
C PHE A 141 -15.33 -1.34 9.30
N TYR A 142 -16.33 -1.30 8.43
CA TYR A 142 -17.57 -0.56 8.62
C TYR A 142 -18.69 -1.48 9.06
N ALA A 143 -19.03 -1.46 10.34
CA ALA A 143 -20.23 -2.16 10.86
C ALA A 143 -21.52 -1.51 10.35
N VAL A 144 -21.51 -0.18 10.20
CA VAL A 144 -22.57 0.62 9.61
C VAL A 144 -21.93 1.61 8.65
N ILE A 145 -22.45 1.72 7.45
CA ILE A 145 -21.96 2.65 6.41
C ILE A 145 -22.05 4.08 6.93
N ASP A 146 -21.08 4.92 6.57
CA ASP A 146 -20.96 6.33 6.93
C ASP A 146 -20.73 6.63 8.42
N THR A 147 -20.52 5.61 9.25
CA THR A 147 -20.04 5.80 10.62
C THR A 147 -18.51 5.72 10.68
N PRO A 148 -17.86 6.24 11.75
CA PRO A 148 -16.42 6.02 11.92
C PRO A 148 -16.10 4.52 11.94
N PRO A 149 -15.15 4.05 11.10
CA PRO A 149 -14.83 2.63 11.02
C PRO A 149 -13.96 2.17 12.20
N LYS A 150 -13.97 0.88 12.43
CA LYS A 150 -13.02 0.20 13.29
C LYS A 150 -11.87 -0.31 12.43
N ILE A 151 -10.65 0.04 12.77
CA ILE A 151 -9.45 -0.49 12.11
C ILE A 151 -9.13 -1.85 12.72
N ARG A 152 -8.84 -2.83 11.88
CA ARG A 152 -8.37 -4.17 12.27
C ARG A 152 -6.97 -4.38 11.72
N VAL A 153 -6.06 -4.79 12.58
CA VAL A 153 -4.69 -5.20 12.20
C VAL A 153 -4.42 -6.55 12.83
N LYS A 154 -4.16 -7.54 11.98
CA LYS A 154 -3.83 -8.90 12.40
C LYS A 154 -2.56 -9.36 11.71
N LEU A 155 -1.57 -9.76 12.52
CA LEU A 155 -0.27 -10.23 12.07
C LEU A 155 0.00 -11.61 12.65
N VAL A 156 0.57 -12.51 11.84
CA VAL A 156 1.17 -13.74 12.31
C VAL A 156 2.68 -13.63 12.12
N ALA A 157 3.45 -13.81 13.20
CA ALA A 157 4.90 -13.72 13.13
C ALA A 157 5.54 -15.04 13.56
N LYS A 158 6.63 -15.40 12.86
CA LYS A 158 7.48 -16.56 13.16
C LYS A 158 8.91 -16.10 13.34
N LEU A 159 9.55 -16.58 14.39
CA LEU A 159 10.98 -16.36 14.62
C LEU A 159 11.73 -17.62 14.22
N LEU A 160 12.59 -17.54 13.20
CA LEU A 160 13.37 -18.66 12.69
C LEU A 160 14.83 -18.50 13.08
N ALA A 161 15.46 -19.56 13.55
CA ALA A 161 16.90 -19.61 13.74
C ALA A 161 17.59 -19.60 12.36
N ALA A 162 18.42 -18.59 12.08
CA ALA A 162 18.98 -18.36 10.75
C ALA A 162 19.89 -19.52 10.27
N SER A 163 20.55 -20.24 11.17
CA SER A 163 21.47 -21.33 10.82
C SER A 163 20.77 -22.65 10.49
N SER A 164 19.68 -22.98 11.18
CA SER A 164 18.96 -24.27 11.03
C SER A 164 17.63 -24.14 10.30
N HIS A 165 17.11 -22.91 10.15
CA HIS A 165 15.76 -22.62 9.66
C HIS A 165 14.65 -23.22 10.55
N GLU A 166 14.99 -23.59 11.77
CA GLU A 166 14.00 -24.08 12.73
C GLU A 166 13.19 -22.92 13.31
N VAL A 167 11.89 -23.13 13.45
CA VAL A 167 11.00 -22.16 14.06
C VAL A 167 11.20 -22.16 15.57
N ALA A 168 11.76 -21.09 16.11
CA ALA A 168 11.93 -20.89 17.56
C ALA A 168 10.59 -20.61 18.25
N GLY A 169 9.63 -20.03 17.53
CA GLY A 169 8.29 -19.78 18.02
C GLY A 169 7.42 -19.08 16.96
N SER A 170 6.13 -18.99 17.24
CA SER A 170 5.14 -18.28 16.43
C SER A 170 4.18 -17.55 17.36
N VAL A 171 3.68 -16.40 16.89
CA VAL A 171 2.65 -15.60 17.58
C VAL A 171 1.65 -15.07 16.57
N GLU A 172 0.39 -15.02 16.96
CA GLU A 172 -0.66 -14.26 16.29
C GLU A 172 -1.00 -13.07 17.18
N VAL A 173 -0.99 -11.87 16.59
CA VAL A 173 -1.36 -10.63 17.29
C VAL A 173 -2.51 -9.97 16.53
N SER A 174 -3.48 -9.45 17.27
CA SER A 174 -4.65 -8.77 16.71
C SER A 174 -4.94 -7.52 17.51
N HIS A 175 -4.96 -6.38 16.83
CA HIS A 175 -5.29 -5.10 17.44
C HIS A 175 -6.38 -4.37 16.64
N GLU A 176 -7.27 -3.76 17.39
CA GLU A 176 -8.35 -2.94 16.84
C GLU A 176 -8.24 -1.50 17.38
N ALA A 177 -8.62 -0.54 16.55
CA ALA A 177 -8.71 0.86 16.96
C ALA A 177 -9.94 1.50 16.31
N GLN A 178 -10.76 2.20 17.11
CA GLN A 178 -11.89 2.95 16.61
C GLN A 178 -11.40 4.29 16.04
N ALA A 179 -11.74 4.61 14.79
CA ALA A 179 -11.52 5.94 14.26
C ALA A 179 -12.39 6.96 15.01
N ALA A 180 -11.83 8.14 15.32
CA ALA A 180 -12.56 9.18 16.05
C ALA A 180 -13.65 9.85 15.19
N ALA A 181 -13.43 9.91 13.86
CA ALA A 181 -14.39 10.41 12.89
C ALA A 181 -14.22 9.66 11.55
N ASN A 182 -15.25 9.77 10.68
CA ASN A 182 -15.22 9.13 9.36
C ASN A 182 -14.55 10.07 8.31
N ASP A 183 -13.30 10.39 8.56
CA ASP A 183 -12.42 11.12 7.64
C ASP A 183 -11.02 10.50 7.61
N MET A 184 -10.27 10.72 6.54
CA MET A 184 -8.99 10.06 6.34
C MET A 184 -7.94 10.39 7.40
N THR A 185 -7.97 11.57 8.00
CA THR A 185 -7.04 11.95 9.07
C THR A 185 -7.24 11.09 10.31
N ASN A 186 -8.49 10.94 10.75
CA ASN A 186 -8.85 10.13 11.91
C ASN A 186 -8.71 8.63 11.63
N ILE A 187 -9.05 8.19 10.41
CA ILE A 187 -8.90 6.81 9.97
C ILE A 187 -7.42 6.40 9.93
N THR A 188 -6.56 7.19 9.32
CA THR A 188 -5.12 6.88 9.26
C THR A 188 -4.43 6.98 10.63
N ALA A 189 -4.89 7.86 11.51
CA ALA A 189 -4.44 7.89 12.91
C ALA A 189 -4.82 6.60 13.66
N ALA A 190 -6.02 6.06 13.44
CA ALA A 190 -6.44 4.79 14.02
C ALA A 190 -5.63 3.61 13.43
N PHE A 191 -5.32 3.61 12.13
CA PHE A 191 -4.39 2.64 11.52
C PHE A 191 -3.02 2.69 12.19
N ALA A 192 -2.45 3.88 12.35
CA ALA A 192 -1.15 4.04 13.02
C ALA A 192 -1.20 3.52 14.47
N HIS A 193 -2.28 3.76 15.20
CA HIS A 193 -2.45 3.25 16.56
C HIS A 193 -2.47 1.72 16.60
N ALA A 194 -3.33 1.07 15.80
CA ALA A 194 -3.47 -0.38 15.77
C ALA A 194 -2.19 -1.06 15.26
N ALA A 195 -1.59 -0.56 14.17
CA ALA A 195 -0.36 -1.10 13.61
C ALA A 195 0.81 -0.99 14.60
N ASN A 196 0.98 0.15 15.25
CA ASN A 196 2.03 0.34 16.25
C ASN A 196 1.84 -0.57 17.47
N ALA A 197 0.62 -0.83 17.90
CA ALA A 197 0.33 -1.80 18.97
C ALA A 197 0.73 -3.22 18.52
N ALA A 198 0.35 -3.64 17.33
CA ALA A 198 0.65 -4.95 16.79
C ALA A 198 2.18 -5.18 16.64
N VAL A 199 2.91 -4.26 16.02
CA VAL A 199 4.36 -4.43 15.84
C VAL A 199 5.13 -4.40 17.17
N ARG A 200 4.64 -3.65 18.17
CA ARG A 200 5.22 -3.66 19.51
C ARG A 200 5.03 -5.01 20.20
N GLU A 201 3.86 -5.60 20.10
CA GLU A 201 3.59 -6.92 20.68
C GLU A 201 4.44 -7.99 20.01
N VAL A 202 4.56 -7.98 18.67
CA VAL A 202 5.49 -8.86 17.94
C VAL A 202 6.93 -8.66 18.42
N ALA A 203 7.39 -7.41 18.60
CA ALA A 203 8.75 -7.13 19.04
C ALA A 203 9.01 -7.64 20.46
N VAL A 204 8.08 -7.41 21.41
CA VAL A 204 8.20 -7.93 22.78
C VAL A 204 8.25 -9.45 22.78
N TRP A 205 7.36 -10.08 22.04
CA TRP A 205 7.32 -11.55 21.90
C TRP A 205 8.64 -12.10 21.32
N ALA A 206 9.16 -11.52 20.23
CA ALA A 206 10.38 -11.97 19.60
C ALA A 206 11.59 -11.85 20.53
N LEU A 207 11.72 -10.71 21.25
CA LEU A 207 12.78 -10.48 22.22
C LEU A 207 12.74 -11.47 23.40
N ARG A 208 11.56 -11.96 23.78
CA ARG A 208 11.40 -12.97 24.84
C ARG A 208 11.60 -14.41 24.34
N THR A 209 11.35 -14.66 23.05
CA THR A 209 11.42 -15.99 22.45
C THR A 209 12.84 -16.33 22.02
N GLY A 210 13.58 -15.39 21.40
CA GLY A 210 14.96 -15.59 20.98
C GLY A 210 15.88 -15.80 22.16
N ARG A 211 16.77 -16.79 22.06
CA ARG A 211 17.78 -17.13 23.08
C ARG A 211 19.16 -16.74 22.58
N SER A 212 19.99 -16.15 23.44
CA SER A 212 21.42 -15.99 23.15
C SER A 212 22.05 -17.39 23.17
N ARG A 213 22.85 -17.69 22.13
CA ARG A 213 23.65 -18.93 22.08
C ARG A 213 24.85 -18.80 23.01
#